data_aa58cbd322a9c5cddfc6ea686bec23d8
#
_entry.id   aa58cbd322a9c5cddfc6ea686bec23d8
#
_cell.length_a   1.000
_cell.length_b   1.000
_cell.length_c   1.000
_cell.angle_alpha   90.00
_cell.angle_beta   90.00
_cell.angle_gamma   90.00
#
_symmetry.space_group_name_H-M   'P 1'
#
loop_
_entity.id
_entity.type
_entity.pdbx_description
1 polymer ?
#
loop_
_entity_poly.entity_id
_entity_poly.type
_entity_poly.pdbx_seq_one_letter_code
_entity_poly.pdbx_strand_id
1 'polypeptide(L)'
;YFGDTDIKYEGSGKSLSGWATTVEDLTHSCFTVNYSTRADYWFTSYRKWFAVAGIAVAGKRYGMLEETTRGQNKNYTEMRNRAYDLKQRFVDGDPMEKQAFLSIFRKAEEVLAKDYRDYGVDYEDIHSLFQFLDQIDEVRSHKRENAKILIDGLKGLKGVSVFTDFQDANKCPLFVPVIIEDDRREALRKHLINKDIYCPVHWPISEYHVGISDKAKEIYRKEMSLVCDQRYGVNEMERIVEEIKEFYRSANK
;
A
#
# COMPACT_ATOMS: atom_id res chain seq x y z
N TYR A 1 -10.12 -1.87 -1.40
CA TYR A 1 -8.89 -2.08 -0.64
C TYR A 1 -7.82 -2.69 -1.55
N PHE A 2 -6.57 -2.25 -1.48
CA PHE A 2 -5.42 -2.77 -2.23
C PHE A 2 -5.54 -2.69 -3.77
N GLY A 3 -6.37 -1.79 -4.30
CA GLY A 3 -6.70 -1.69 -5.72
C GLY A 3 -7.90 -2.53 -6.14
N ASP A 4 -8.48 -3.28 -5.22
CA ASP A 4 -9.75 -3.97 -5.42
C ASP A 4 -10.89 -3.13 -4.83
N THR A 5 -11.77 -2.65 -5.71
CA THR A 5 -12.89 -1.78 -5.35
C THR A 5 -14.23 -2.52 -5.28
N ASP A 6 -14.23 -3.84 -5.56
CA ASP A 6 -15.44 -4.66 -5.59
C ASP A 6 -15.86 -5.20 -4.21
N ILE A 7 -15.25 -4.72 -3.13
CA ILE A 7 -15.77 -4.98 -1.79
C ILE A 7 -17.15 -4.31 -1.72
N LYS A 8 -18.15 -5.03 -2.17
CA LYS A 8 -19.53 -4.62 -2.03
C LYS A 8 -19.83 -4.47 -0.54
N TYR A 9 -20.20 -3.29 -0.15
CA TYR A 9 -20.87 -3.07 1.11
C TYR A 9 -22.19 -3.85 1.05
N GLU A 10 -22.20 -5.09 1.50
CA GLU A 10 -23.41 -5.89 1.74
C GLU A 10 -24.11 -5.41 3.02
N GLY A 11 -24.13 -4.12 3.22
CA GLY A 11 -24.95 -3.45 4.23
C GLY A 11 -26.17 -2.90 3.55
N SER A 12 -27.33 -3.52 3.76
CA SER A 12 -28.68 -3.03 3.48
C SER A 12 -28.71 -1.81 2.55
N GLY A 13 -28.88 -1.94 1.25
CA GLY A 13 -28.92 -0.95 0.16
C GLY A 13 -29.35 0.51 0.43
N LYS A 14 -29.23 0.97 1.65
CA LYS A 14 -29.42 2.35 2.07
C LYS A 14 -28.04 2.98 2.08
N SER A 15 -27.80 3.87 1.09
CA SER A 15 -26.73 4.85 1.14
C SER A 15 -26.64 5.43 2.55
N LEU A 16 -25.44 5.43 3.15
CA LEU A 16 -25.19 6.17 4.39
C LEU A 16 -25.32 7.70 4.15
N SER A 17 -25.39 8.12 2.89
CA SER A 17 -25.65 9.49 2.47
C SER A 17 -26.99 9.96 3.01
N GLY A 18 -26.93 10.93 3.90
CA GLY A 18 -28.09 11.50 4.59
C GLY A 18 -28.12 11.24 6.11
N TRP A 19 -27.28 10.32 6.63
CA TRP A 19 -27.17 10.04 8.06
C TRP A 19 -25.80 10.35 8.65
N ALA A 20 -24.75 10.28 7.82
CA ALA A 20 -23.39 10.57 8.23
C ALA A 20 -22.58 11.12 7.04
N THR A 21 -21.63 11.98 7.32
CA THR A 21 -20.60 12.37 6.34
C THR A 21 -19.68 11.18 6.09
N THR A 22 -19.49 10.85 4.82
CA THR A 22 -18.65 9.73 4.40
C THR A 22 -17.33 10.24 3.84
N VAL A 23 -16.23 9.63 4.26
CA VAL A 23 -14.87 9.93 3.77
C VAL A 23 -14.24 8.63 3.27
N GLU A 24 -13.75 8.62 2.04
CA GLU A 24 -13.11 7.46 1.45
C GLU A 24 -11.60 7.66 1.28
N ASP A 25 -10.83 6.72 1.81
CA ASP A 25 -9.39 6.64 1.60
C ASP A 25 -9.09 5.82 0.35
N LEU A 26 -8.70 6.50 -0.73
CA LEU A 26 -8.34 5.89 -2.01
C LEU A 26 -6.83 5.61 -2.12
N THR A 27 -6.07 5.74 -1.05
CA THR A 27 -4.59 5.62 -1.10
C THR A 27 -4.13 4.30 -1.73
N HIS A 28 -4.84 3.20 -1.49
CA HIS A 28 -4.48 1.90 -2.04
C HIS A 28 -5.18 1.53 -3.35
N SER A 29 -6.04 2.41 -3.89
CA SER A 29 -6.84 2.15 -5.10
C SER A 29 -6.88 3.30 -6.10
N CYS A 30 -6.13 4.37 -5.86
CA CYS A 30 -6.24 5.62 -6.63
C CYS A 30 -5.96 5.48 -8.14
N PHE A 31 -5.26 4.42 -8.56
CA PHE A 31 -4.98 4.16 -9.97
C PHE A 31 -5.88 3.06 -10.59
N THR A 32 -6.89 2.60 -9.85
CA THR A 32 -7.94 1.75 -10.43
C THR A 32 -8.81 2.60 -11.36
N VAL A 33 -8.92 2.19 -12.63
CA VAL A 33 -9.63 2.94 -13.68
C VAL A 33 -11.13 2.77 -13.51
N ASN A 34 -11.89 3.77 -13.94
CA ASN A 34 -13.35 3.77 -13.92
C ASN A 34 -13.96 3.63 -12.50
N TYR A 35 -13.14 3.80 -11.46
CA TYR A 35 -13.68 3.88 -10.12
C TYR A 35 -14.27 5.28 -9.88
N SER A 36 -15.49 5.31 -9.38
CA SER A 36 -16.18 6.53 -8.98
C SER A 36 -16.61 6.41 -7.53
N THR A 37 -15.97 7.17 -6.66
CA THR A 37 -16.37 7.24 -5.25
C THR A 37 -17.79 7.77 -5.09
N ARG A 38 -18.55 7.19 -4.16
CA ARG A 38 -19.85 7.68 -3.71
C ARG A 38 -19.77 8.45 -2.39
N ALA A 39 -18.60 8.53 -1.79
CA ALA A 39 -18.36 9.26 -0.56
C ALA A 39 -18.54 10.77 -0.75
N ASP A 40 -18.84 11.47 0.34
CA ASP A 40 -18.95 12.93 0.34
C ASP A 40 -17.59 13.58 0.15
N TYR A 41 -16.56 12.96 0.73
CA TYR A 41 -15.15 13.35 0.62
C TYR A 41 -14.29 12.15 0.29
N TRP A 42 -13.16 12.39 -0.35
CA TRP A 42 -12.15 11.37 -0.61
C TRP A 42 -10.73 11.96 -0.55
N PHE A 43 -9.76 11.12 -0.30
CA PHE A 43 -8.35 11.50 -0.37
C PHE A 43 -7.49 10.33 -0.84
N THR A 44 -6.27 10.66 -1.31
CA THR A 44 -5.24 9.68 -1.65
C THR A 44 -3.86 10.24 -1.37
N SER A 45 -2.89 9.35 -1.09
CA SER A 45 -1.49 9.70 -0.89
C SER A 45 -0.61 8.98 -1.92
N TYR A 46 0.00 9.72 -2.82
CA TYR A 46 0.82 9.17 -3.90
C TYR A 46 2.15 8.60 -3.44
N ARG A 47 2.66 8.98 -2.27
CA ARG A 47 3.90 8.42 -1.69
C ARG A 47 3.88 6.91 -1.46
N LYS A 48 2.75 6.27 -1.58
CA LYS A 48 2.59 4.81 -1.53
C LYS A 48 2.87 4.13 -2.87
N TRP A 49 2.87 4.90 -3.96
CA TRP A 49 2.94 4.40 -5.32
C TRP A 49 4.29 4.67 -5.99
N PHE A 50 4.95 5.76 -5.63
CA PHE A 50 6.25 6.15 -6.17
C PHE A 50 7.04 7.01 -5.16
N ALA A 51 8.30 7.29 -5.48
CA ALA A 51 9.24 7.96 -4.58
C ALA A 51 9.05 9.48 -4.63
N VAL A 52 8.09 9.99 -3.88
CA VAL A 52 7.90 11.43 -3.63
C VAL A 52 7.88 11.69 -2.14
N ALA A 53 8.32 12.88 -1.74
CA ALA A 53 8.40 13.23 -0.34
C ALA A 53 7.00 13.37 0.28
N GLY A 54 6.09 14.10 -0.35
CA GLY A 54 4.78 14.33 0.22
C GLY A 54 3.78 14.96 -0.74
N ILE A 55 3.13 14.15 -1.57
CA ILE A 55 2.01 14.61 -2.38
C ILE A 55 0.76 13.79 -2.10
N ALA A 56 -0.34 14.47 -1.85
CA ALA A 56 -1.66 13.92 -1.65
C ALA A 56 -2.69 14.75 -2.40
N VAL A 57 -3.82 14.16 -2.72
CA VAL A 57 -4.96 14.85 -3.31
C VAL A 57 -6.19 14.53 -2.48
N ALA A 58 -7.01 15.53 -2.24
CA ALA A 58 -8.32 15.37 -1.63
C ALA A 58 -9.39 16.02 -2.49
N GLY A 59 -10.60 15.54 -2.39
CA GLY A 59 -11.73 16.07 -3.10
C GLY A 59 -13.04 15.88 -2.35
N LYS A 60 -14.08 16.55 -2.81
CA LYS A 60 -15.45 16.34 -2.36
C LYS A 60 -16.38 16.15 -3.55
N ARG A 61 -17.45 15.44 -3.30
CA ARG A 61 -18.43 15.06 -4.33
C ARG A 61 -19.14 16.24 -4.96
N TYR A 62 -19.45 17.26 -4.16
CA TYR A 62 -20.15 18.46 -4.60
C TYR A 62 -19.43 19.72 -4.15
N GLY A 63 -19.26 20.66 -5.06
CA GLY A 63 -18.57 21.92 -4.83
C GLY A 63 -17.05 21.77 -4.78
N MET A 64 -16.36 22.75 -4.25
CA MET A 64 -14.89 22.80 -4.12
C MET A 64 -14.48 22.78 -2.66
N LEU A 65 -13.32 22.19 -2.38
CA LEU A 65 -12.65 22.38 -1.09
C LEU A 65 -12.11 23.82 -1.02
N GLU A 66 -12.16 24.40 0.16
CA GLU A 66 -11.48 25.67 0.38
C GLU A 66 -9.97 25.45 0.40
N GLU A 67 -9.24 26.35 -0.22
CA GLU A 67 -7.78 26.31 -0.19
C GLU A 67 -7.29 26.81 1.16
N THR A 68 -6.62 25.96 1.90
CA THR A 68 -6.14 26.24 3.27
C THR A 68 -4.62 26.13 3.42
N THR A 69 -3.90 25.93 2.30
CA THR A 69 -2.46 25.65 2.32
C THR A 69 -1.66 26.83 2.91
N ARG A 70 -0.72 26.50 3.83
CA ARG A 70 0.07 27.45 4.59
C ARG A 70 1.58 27.42 4.29
N GLY A 71 1.93 27.18 3.04
CA GLY A 71 3.32 27.01 2.61
C GLY A 71 3.75 25.55 2.61
N GLN A 72 5.05 25.30 2.57
CA GLN A 72 5.62 23.95 2.43
C GLN A 72 6.25 23.47 3.74
N ASN A 73 6.13 22.20 4.07
CA ASN A 73 6.88 21.58 5.15
C ASN A 73 8.27 21.16 4.68
N LYS A 74 9.14 22.13 4.45
CA LYS A 74 10.50 21.91 3.93
C LYS A 74 11.30 20.91 4.75
N ASN A 75 11.21 21.00 6.09
CA ASN A 75 11.93 20.09 6.96
C ASN A 75 11.55 18.63 6.71
N TYR A 76 10.25 18.34 6.59
CA TYR A 76 9.76 17.01 6.25
C TYR A 76 10.22 16.56 4.86
N THR A 77 10.05 17.42 3.85
CA THR A 77 10.41 17.12 2.45
C THR A 77 11.90 16.84 2.30
N GLU A 78 12.77 17.68 2.86
CA GLU A 78 14.23 17.50 2.82
C GLU A 78 14.66 16.19 3.51
N MET A 79 14.07 15.87 4.66
CA MET A 79 14.35 14.60 5.34
C MET A 79 13.94 13.40 4.48
N ARG A 80 12.77 13.45 3.86
CA ARG A 80 12.28 12.37 2.98
C ARG A 80 13.17 12.18 1.76
N ASN A 81 13.53 13.26 1.07
CA ASN A 81 14.42 13.21 -0.10
C ASN A 81 15.79 12.65 0.28
N ARG A 82 16.40 13.12 1.37
CA ARG A 82 17.65 12.55 1.87
C ARG A 82 17.53 11.04 2.18
N ALA A 83 16.43 10.60 2.75
CA ALA A 83 16.23 9.17 3.02
C ALA A 83 16.08 8.35 1.75
N TYR A 84 15.42 8.90 0.70
CA TYR A 84 15.34 8.25 -0.61
C TYR A 84 16.71 8.14 -1.28
N ASP A 85 17.53 9.18 -1.26
CA ASP A 85 18.90 9.17 -1.83
C ASP A 85 19.76 8.08 -1.16
N LEU A 86 19.74 8.02 0.17
CA LEU A 86 20.47 7.00 0.92
C LEU A 86 19.93 5.59 0.65
N LYS A 87 18.61 5.45 0.52
CA LYS A 87 17.99 4.17 0.17
C LYS A 87 18.41 3.73 -1.23
N GLN A 88 18.42 4.65 -2.20
CA GLN A 88 18.85 4.35 -3.57
C GLN A 88 20.30 3.87 -3.58
N ARG A 89 21.21 4.58 -2.93
CA ARG A 89 22.61 4.18 -2.80
C ARG A 89 22.76 2.79 -2.17
N PHE A 90 21.98 2.50 -1.13
CA PHE A 90 21.97 1.16 -0.53
C PHE A 90 21.51 0.08 -1.54
N VAL A 91 20.48 0.36 -2.33
CA VAL A 91 19.97 -0.56 -3.37
C VAL A 91 20.99 -0.74 -4.48
N ASP A 92 21.75 0.30 -4.82
CA ASP A 92 22.80 0.28 -5.83
C ASP A 92 24.12 -0.41 -5.34
N GLY A 93 24.12 -0.91 -4.10
CA GLY A 93 25.22 -1.69 -3.54
C GLY A 93 26.26 -0.89 -2.75
N ASP A 94 26.01 0.38 -2.44
CA ASP A 94 26.86 1.14 -1.54
C ASP A 94 26.92 0.45 -0.16
N PRO A 95 28.13 0.30 0.46
CA PRO A 95 28.30 -0.33 1.73
C PRO A 95 27.85 0.59 2.88
N MET A 96 26.54 0.88 2.93
CA MET A 96 25.95 1.66 4.01
C MET A 96 24.97 0.83 4.82
N GLU A 97 24.80 1.21 6.07
CA GLU A 97 23.85 0.55 6.94
C GLU A 97 22.41 0.91 6.55
N LYS A 98 21.57 -0.11 6.34
CA LYS A 98 20.13 0.03 6.11
C LYS A 98 19.45 0.93 7.16
N GLN A 99 19.94 0.91 8.41
CA GLN A 99 19.40 1.72 9.50
C GLN A 99 19.57 3.23 9.27
N ALA A 100 20.52 3.66 8.45
CA ALA A 100 20.77 5.08 8.15
C ALA A 100 19.51 5.74 7.54
N PHE A 101 19.01 5.19 6.43
CA PHE A 101 17.81 5.76 5.80
C PHE A 101 16.52 5.45 6.55
N LEU A 102 16.40 4.28 7.20
CA LEU A 102 15.22 3.93 7.99
C LEU A 102 15.03 4.88 9.19
N SER A 103 16.14 5.30 9.84
CA SER A 103 16.06 6.26 10.95
C SER A 103 15.58 7.63 10.49
N ILE A 104 16.01 8.07 9.30
CA ILE A 104 15.57 9.36 8.74
C ILE A 104 14.11 9.31 8.34
N PHE A 105 13.64 8.22 7.70
CA PHE A 105 12.21 8.05 7.42
C PHE A 105 11.36 8.12 8.70
N ARG A 106 11.79 7.47 9.78
CA ARG A 106 11.08 7.52 11.06
C ARG A 106 11.01 8.94 11.61
N LYS A 107 12.13 9.66 11.61
CA LYS A 107 12.17 11.06 12.07
C LYS A 107 11.27 11.96 11.23
N ALA A 108 11.21 11.76 9.92
CA ALA A 108 10.31 12.51 9.05
C ALA A 108 8.83 12.26 9.43
N GLU A 109 8.43 11.02 9.69
CA GLU A 109 7.07 10.72 10.16
C GLU A 109 6.78 11.37 11.55
N GLU A 110 7.76 11.43 12.45
CA GLU A 110 7.63 12.12 13.74
C GLU A 110 7.45 13.65 13.56
N VAL A 111 8.14 14.25 12.59
CA VAL A 111 7.96 15.66 12.23
C VAL A 111 6.54 15.90 11.72
N LEU A 112 6.07 15.06 10.81
CA LEU A 112 4.72 15.16 10.27
C LEU A 112 3.65 14.97 11.35
N ALA A 113 3.82 14.00 12.25
CA ALA A 113 2.89 13.75 13.35
C ALA A 113 2.77 14.91 14.36
N LYS A 114 3.85 15.69 14.53
CA LYS A 114 3.85 16.88 15.41
C LYS A 114 3.22 18.10 14.76
N ASP A 115 3.29 18.19 13.44
CA ASP A 115 2.80 19.31 12.68
C ASP A 115 2.12 18.83 11.40
N TYR A 116 0.84 18.48 11.53
CA TYR A 116 -0.03 17.95 10.46
C TYR A 116 -0.93 19.04 9.85
N ARG A 117 -0.50 20.31 9.91
CA ARG A 117 -1.22 21.41 9.27
C ARG A 117 -1.25 21.25 7.75
N ASP A 118 -2.18 21.95 7.12
CA ASP A 118 -2.33 21.94 5.66
C ASP A 118 -1.11 22.60 5.00
N TYR A 119 -0.22 21.78 4.50
CA TYR A 119 0.94 22.22 3.74
C TYR A 119 0.69 22.09 2.24
N GLY A 120 1.17 23.07 1.49
CA GLY A 120 1.25 22.99 0.04
C GLY A 120 2.27 21.97 -0.42
N VAL A 121 2.07 21.46 -1.64
CA VAL A 121 2.94 20.49 -2.27
C VAL A 121 4.20 21.16 -2.80
N ASP A 122 5.32 20.46 -2.78
CA ASP A 122 6.56 20.89 -3.42
C ASP A 122 6.44 20.78 -4.96
N TYR A 123 6.99 21.75 -5.69
CA TYR A 123 6.97 21.72 -7.15
C TYR A 123 7.73 20.53 -7.74
N GLU A 124 8.79 20.07 -7.10
CA GLU A 124 9.55 18.89 -7.52
C GLU A 124 8.70 17.62 -7.39
N ASP A 125 7.91 17.50 -6.32
CA ASP A 125 6.97 16.38 -6.15
C ASP A 125 5.86 16.42 -7.21
N ILE A 126 5.37 17.61 -7.58
CA ILE A 126 4.37 17.77 -8.66
C ILE A 126 4.96 17.34 -10.01
N HIS A 127 6.18 17.77 -10.31
CA HIS A 127 6.87 17.36 -11.54
C HIS A 127 7.06 15.84 -11.61
N SER A 128 7.51 15.24 -10.52
CA SER A 128 7.68 13.79 -10.40
C SER A 128 6.35 13.04 -10.55
N LEU A 129 5.24 13.59 -10.04
CA LEU A 129 3.91 13.02 -10.23
C LEU A 129 3.54 13.00 -11.71
N PHE A 130 3.71 14.09 -12.44
CA PHE A 130 3.38 14.12 -13.87
C PHE A 130 4.21 13.13 -14.68
N GLN A 131 5.51 13.03 -14.42
CA GLN A 131 6.37 12.02 -15.05
C GLN A 131 5.90 10.59 -14.76
N PHE A 132 5.44 10.32 -13.55
CA PHE A 132 4.89 9.03 -13.18
C PHE A 132 3.55 8.76 -13.89
N LEU A 133 2.67 9.77 -13.98
CA LEU A 133 1.37 9.65 -14.63
C LEU A 133 1.50 9.41 -16.15
N ASP A 134 2.53 9.93 -16.79
CA ASP A 134 2.82 9.67 -18.21
C ASP A 134 3.10 8.17 -18.48
N GLN A 135 3.55 7.43 -17.46
CA GLN A 135 3.85 5.99 -17.54
C GLN A 135 2.80 5.11 -16.83
N ILE A 136 1.68 5.67 -16.41
CA ILE A 136 0.73 4.97 -15.52
C ILE A 136 0.15 3.70 -16.12
N ASP A 137 -0.06 3.64 -17.42
CA ASP A 137 -0.60 2.46 -18.10
C ASP A 137 0.40 1.30 -18.09
N GLU A 138 1.68 1.59 -18.31
CA GLU A 138 2.76 0.61 -18.19
C GLU A 138 2.92 0.13 -16.75
N VAL A 139 2.92 1.04 -15.79
CA VAL A 139 2.97 0.73 -14.35
C VAL A 139 1.81 -0.19 -13.94
N ARG A 140 0.58 0.10 -14.40
CA ARG A 140 -0.59 -0.74 -14.11
C ARG A 140 -0.46 -2.12 -14.71
N SER A 141 -0.02 -2.23 -15.97
CA SER A 141 0.20 -3.52 -16.62
C SER A 141 1.20 -4.37 -15.86
N HIS A 142 2.35 -3.80 -15.56
CA HIS A 142 3.43 -4.48 -14.85
C HIS A 142 3.01 -4.96 -13.46
N LYS A 143 2.34 -4.10 -12.67
CA LYS A 143 1.81 -4.48 -11.36
C LYS A 143 0.80 -5.63 -11.44
N ARG A 144 -0.06 -5.64 -12.45
CA ARG A 144 -1.04 -6.72 -12.66
C ARG A 144 -0.37 -8.02 -13.08
N GLU A 145 0.64 -7.98 -13.93
CA GLU A 145 1.44 -9.15 -14.31
C GLU A 145 2.13 -9.74 -13.08
N ASN A 146 2.78 -8.92 -12.26
CA ASN A 146 3.38 -9.33 -11.01
C ASN A 146 2.35 -9.93 -10.04
N ALA A 147 1.21 -9.27 -9.86
CA ALA A 147 0.13 -9.77 -9.02
C ALA A 147 -0.39 -11.13 -9.52
N LYS A 148 -0.53 -11.30 -10.84
CA LYS A 148 -0.97 -12.56 -11.43
C LYS A 148 -0.01 -13.70 -11.13
N ILE A 149 1.30 -13.50 -11.22
CA ILE A 149 2.30 -14.52 -10.90
C ILE A 149 2.16 -14.97 -9.43
N LEU A 150 2.03 -14.02 -8.51
CA LEU A 150 1.84 -14.31 -7.08
C LEU A 150 0.55 -15.11 -6.84
N ILE A 151 -0.56 -14.68 -7.42
CA ILE A 151 -1.87 -15.31 -7.25
C ILE A 151 -1.87 -16.74 -7.82
N ASP A 152 -1.43 -16.89 -9.07
CA ASP A 152 -1.40 -18.20 -9.75
C ASP A 152 -0.42 -19.15 -9.04
N GLY A 153 0.72 -18.63 -8.61
CA GLY A 153 1.75 -19.40 -7.93
C GLY A 153 1.34 -19.91 -6.54
N LEU A 154 0.46 -19.19 -5.86
CA LEU A 154 -0.03 -19.55 -4.52
C LEU A 154 -1.40 -20.23 -4.54
N LYS A 155 -2.05 -20.32 -5.70
CA LYS A 155 -3.36 -20.94 -5.84
C LYS A 155 -3.33 -22.39 -5.40
N GLY A 156 -4.21 -22.75 -4.47
CA GLY A 156 -4.32 -24.11 -3.94
C GLY A 156 -3.24 -24.50 -2.94
N LEU A 157 -2.33 -23.61 -2.57
CA LEU A 157 -1.36 -23.87 -1.50
C LEU A 157 -2.10 -23.93 -0.16
N LYS A 158 -2.05 -25.10 0.48
CA LYS A 158 -2.67 -25.29 1.80
C LYS A 158 -2.03 -24.35 2.83
N GLY A 159 -2.86 -23.61 3.54
CA GLY A 159 -2.43 -22.63 4.56
C GLY A 159 -2.29 -21.20 4.04
N VAL A 160 -2.52 -20.96 2.73
CA VAL A 160 -2.53 -19.63 2.13
C VAL A 160 -3.79 -19.44 1.31
N SER A 161 -4.57 -18.42 1.61
CA SER A 161 -5.74 -18.03 0.82
C SER A 161 -5.52 -16.67 0.18
N VAL A 162 -5.73 -16.60 -1.13
CA VAL A 162 -5.74 -15.35 -1.91
C VAL A 162 -7.20 -14.97 -2.13
N PHE A 163 -7.63 -13.79 -1.71
CA PHE A 163 -9.03 -13.37 -1.78
C PHE A 163 -9.31 -12.30 -2.84
N THR A 164 -8.32 -11.98 -3.67
CA THR A 164 -8.48 -11.08 -4.81
C THR A 164 -7.79 -11.67 -6.02
N ASP A 165 -8.33 -11.45 -7.20
CA ASP A 165 -7.80 -12.02 -8.44
C ASP A 165 -7.16 -10.99 -9.37
N PHE A 166 -7.48 -9.70 -9.23
CA PHE A 166 -7.03 -8.60 -10.09
C PHE A 166 -7.15 -8.89 -11.61
N GLN A 167 -8.10 -9.74 -12.02
CA GLN A 167 -8.30 -10.09 -13.44
C GLN A 167 -8.92 -8.94 -14.23
N ASP A 168 -9.69 -8.07 -13.58
CA ASP A 168 -10.22 -6.87 -14.20
C ASP A 168 -9.07 -5.93 -14.61
N ALA A 169 -9.01 -5.62 -15.90
CA ALA A 169 -8.01 -4.72 -16.48
C ALA A 169 -8.02 -3.32 -15.88
N ASN A 170 -9.12 -2.91 -15.29
CA ASN A 170 -9.27 -1.61 -14.65
C ASN A 170 -8.63 -1.55 -13.26
N LYS A 171 -8.41 -2.67 -12.59
CA LYS A 171 -7.81 -2.72 -11.26
C LYS A 171 -6.30 -2.49 -11.32
N CYS A 172 -5.80 -1.71 -10.37
CA CYS A 172 -4.38 -1.48 -10.19
C CYS A 172 -3.97 -1.92 -8.78
N PRO A 173 -3.32 -3.10 -8.64
CA PRO A 173 -2.95 -3.61 -7.33
C PRO A 173 -1.81 -2.79 -6.72
N LEU A 174 -1.96 -2.34 -5.46
CA LEU A 174 -0.84 -1.84 -4.69
C LEU A 174 -0.05 -3.00 -4.07
N PHE A 175 -0.76 -4.01 -3.58
CA PHE A 175 -0.27 -5.27 -3.02
C PHE A 175 -1.20 -6.42 -3.41
N VAL A 176 -0.74 -7.65 -3.22
CA VAL A 176 -1.58 -8.85 -3.24
C VAL A 176 -1.80 -9.29 -1.80
N PRO A 177 -2.97 -9.01 -1.21
CA PRO A 177 -3.27 -9.45 0.15
C PRO A 177 -3.54 -10.96 0.18
N VAL A 178 -2.93 -11.62 1.15
CA VAL A 178 -3.11 -13.06 1.41
C VAL A 178 -3.51 -13.28 2.87
N ILE A 179 -4.32 -14.29 3.12
CA ILE A 179 -4.65 -14.77 4.45
C ILE A 179 -3.77 -15.97 4.76
N ILE A 180 -3.01 -15.89 5.82
CA ILE A 180 -2.17 -16.98 6.32
C ILE A 180 -2.94 -17.73 7.40
N GLU A 181 -3.32 -18.96 7.07
CA GLU A 181 -4.04 -19.82 7.99
C GLU A 181 -3.12 -20.32 9.12
N ASP A 182 -3.70 -21.01 10.11
CA ASP A 182 -2.97 -21.71 11.18
C ASP A 182 -2.06 -20.83 12.05
N ASP A 183 -2.36 -19.52 12.16
CA ASP A 183 -1.60 -18.55 12.98
C ASP A 183 -0.10 -18.45 12.68
N ARG A 184 0.31 -18.87 11.49
CA ARG A 184 1.72 -18.88 11.07
C ARG A 184 2.20 -17.60 10.38
N ARG A 185 1.38 -16.55 10.31
CA ARG A 185 1.75 -15.30 9.63
C ARG A 185 3.09 -14.73 10.09
N GLU A 186 3.31 -14.60 11.40
CA GLU A 186 4.55 -14.01 11.91
C GLU A 186 5.77 -14.92 11.65
N ALA A 187 5.59 -16.24 11.71
CA ALA A 187 6.65 -17.18 11.39
C ALA A 187 7.03 -17.11 9.90
N LEU A 188 6.04 -17.10 9.01
CA LEU A 188 6.26 -16.93 7.57
C LEU A 188 6.91 -15.57 7.27
N ARG A 189 6.41 -14.50 7.89
CA ARG A 189 6.97 -13.16 7.71
C ARG A 189 8.45 -13.10 8.13
N LYS A 190 8.80 -13.73 9.24
CA LYS A 190 10.20 -13.83 9.70
C LYS A 190 11.06 -14.65 8.73
N HIS A 191 10.53 -15.76 8.19
CA HIS A 191 11.21 -16.54 7.16
C HIS A 191 11.51 -15.68 5.92
N LEU A 192 10.52 -14.95 5.40
CA LEU A 192 10.69 -14.07 4.26
C LEU A 192 11.69 -12.93 4.52
N ILE A 193 11.65 -12.31 5.71
CA ILE A 193 12.62 -11.27 6.10
C ILE A 193 14.05 -11.80 6.11
N ASN A 194 14.28 -13.04 6.56
CA ASN A 194 15.60 -13.69 6.54
C ASN A 194 16.10 -13.95 5.10
N LYS A 195 15.22 -13.86 4.14
CA LYS A 195 15.50 -13.97 2.69
C LYS A 195 15.44 -12.61 1.99
N ASP A 196 15.49 -11.50 2.74
CA ASP A 196 15.37 -10.13 2.22
C ASP A 196 14.07 -9.84 1.46
N ILE A 197 12.99 -10.55 1.79
CA ILE A 197 11.64 -10.33 1.27
C ILE A 197 10.80 -9.66 2.35
N TYR A 198 10.41 -8.40 2.13
CA TYR A 198 9.71 -7.58 3.10
C TYR A 198 8.25 -7.39 2.74
N CYS A 199 7.37 -8.13 3.40
CA CYS A 199 5.93 -8.06 3.22
C CYS A 199 5.28 -7.30 4.38
N PRO A 200 4.58 -6.19 4.13
CA PRO A 200 3.89 -5.43 5.16
C PRO A 200 2.63 -6.16 5.64
N VAL A 201 2.14 -5.75 6.80
CA VAL A 201 0.84 -6.14 7.36
C VAL A 201 -0.04 -4.91 7.39
N HIS A 202 -1.23 -4.98 6.84
CA HIS A 202 -2.16 -3.86 6.77
C HIS A 202 -3.49 -4.20 7.45
N TRP A 203 -3.75 -3.66 8.59
CA TRP A 203 -2.92 -2.89 9.53
C TRP A 203 -2.96 -3.60 10.88
N PRO A 204 -2.02 -3.39 11.79
CA PRO A 204 -2.18 -3.90 13.14
C PRO A 204 -3.41 -3.26 13.80
N ILE A 205 -4.11 -4.04 14.61
CA ILE A 205 -5.23 -3.52 15.41
C ILE A 205 -4.67 -2.50 16.41
N SER A 206 -5.24 -1.29 16.44
CA SER A 206 -4.92 -0.26 17.41
C SER A 206 -6.04 -0.12 18.45
N GLU A 207 -5.78 0.61 19.51
CA GLU A 207 -6.75 0.94 20.57
C GLU A 207 -7.99 1.70 20.05
N TYR A 208 -7.87 2.36 18.89
CA TYR A 208 -8.98 3.08 18.26
C TYR A 208 -9.94 2.18 17.48
N HIS A 209 -9.62 0.91 17.31
CA HIS A 209 -10.50 -0.07 16.64
C HIS A 209 -11.54 -0.62 17.64
N VAL A 210 -12.46 0.22 18.09
CA VAL A 210 -13.54 -0.19 18.99
C VAL A 210 -14.69 -0.83 18.23
N GLY A 211 -15.27 -1.90 18.79
CA GLY A 211 -16.48 -2.51 18.23
C GLY A 211 -16.28 -3.29 16.93
N ILE A 212 -15.05 -3.61 16.53
CA ILE A 212 -14.80 -4.45 15.35
C ILE A 212 -15.29 -5.89 15.58
N SER A 213 -15.83 -6.49 14.51
CA SER A 213 -16.32 -7.87 14.54
C SER A 213 -15.16 -8.87 14.71
N ASP A 214 -15.46 -10.07 15.21
CA ASP A 214 -14.45 -11.12 15.35
C ASP A 214 -13.90 -11.56 14.00
N LYS A 215 -14.73 -11.55 12.94
CA LYS A 215 -14.28 -11.77 11.56
C LYS A 215 -13.24 -10.73 11.11
N ALA A 216 -13.44 -9.46 11.44
CA ALA A 216 -12.46 -8.42 11.13
C ALA A 216 -11.15 -8.62 11.92
N LYS A 217 -11.25 -8.94 13.22
CA LYS A 217 -10.05 -9.27 14.04
C LYS A 217 -9.27 -10.44 13.45
N GLU A 218 -9.97 -11.46 12.96
CA GLU A 218 -9.34 -12.62 12.32
C GLU A 218 -8.57 -12.22 11.06
N ILE A 219 -9.16 -11.37 10.20
CA ILE A 219 -8.47 -10.83 9.02
C ILE A 219 -7.21 -10.08 9.44
N TYR A 220 -7.29 -9.15 10.38
CA TYR A 220 -6.12 -8.41 10.88
C TYR A 220 -5.01 -9.32 11.42
N ARG A 221 -5.38 -10.44 12.06
CA ARG A 221 -4.43 -11.40 12.61
C ARG A 221 -3.73 -12.21 11.53
N LYS A 222 -4.40 -12.51 10.43
CA LYS A 222 -3.96 -13.44 9.38
C LYS A 222 -3.47 -12.77 8.09
N GLU A 223 -3.85 -11.52 7.84
CA GLU A 223 -3.49 -10.83 6.61
C GLU A 223 -2.00 -10.52 6.53
N MET A 224 -1.42 -10.71 5.35
CA MET A 224 -0.11 -10.22 4.93
C MET A 224 -0.18 -9.77 3.47
N SER A 225 0.43 -8.64 3.16
CA SER A 225 0.43 -8.05 1.82
C SER A 225 1.70 -8.39 1.07
N LEU A 226 1.59 -9.14 -0.02
CA LEU A 226 2.72 -9.43 -0.90
C LEU A 226 2.98 -8.25 -1.84
N VAL A 227 4.25 -7.91 -2.01
CA VAL A 227 4.67 -6.80 -2.86
C VAL A 227 4.60 -7.22 -4.32
N CYS A 228 3.88 -6.46 -5.15
CA CYS A 228 3.79 -6.63 -6.61
C CYS A 228 4.22 -5.36 -7.36
N ASP A 229 5.20 -4.67 -6.79
CA ASP A 229 5.65 -3.35 -7.25
C ASP A 229 6.28 -3.42 -8.64
N GLN A 230 6.07 -2.38 -9.47
CA GLN A 230 6.57 -2.29 -10.86
C GLN A 230 8.11 -2.27 -10.96
N ARG A 231 8.84 -2.11 -9.87
CA ARG A 231 10.31 -2.16 -9.83
C ARG A 231 10.86 -3.57 -9.85
N TYR A 232 10.01 -4.57 -9.67
CA TYR A 232 10.37 -5.98 -9.64
C TYR A 232 9.80 -6.70 -10.87
N GLY A 233 10.48 -7.73 -11.33
CA GLY A 233 10.07 -8.54 -12.47
C GLY A 233 9.59 -9.93 -12.06
N VAL A 234 9.48 -10.78 -13.07
CA VAL A 234 8.99 -12.17 -12.94
C VAL A 234 9.81 -12.96 -11.92
N ASN A 235 11.15 -12.84 -11.98
CA ASN A 235 12.05 -13.62 -11.12
C ASN A 235 11.84 -13.33 -9.63
N GLU A 236 11.61 -12.06 -9.27
CA GLU A 236 11.35 -11.68 -7.89
C GLU A 236 9.99 -12.20 -7.42
N MET A 237 8.97 -12.19 -8.29
CA MET A 237 7.65 -12.74 -7.97
C MET A 237 7.69 -14.26 -7.78
N GLU A 238 8.35 -14.97 -8.68
CA GLU A 238 8.56 -16.42 -8.58
C GLU A 238 9.35 -16.77 -7.31
N ARG A 239 10.37 -16.00 -6.99
CA ARG A 239 11.13 -16.17 -5.74
C ARG A 239 10.24 -16.04 -4.50
N ILE A 240 9.35 -15.04 -4.44
CA ILE A 240 8.40 -14.90 -3.33
C ILE A 240 7.52 -16.16 -3.22
N VAL A 241 7.00 -16.64 -4.33
CA VAL A 241 6.15 -17.84 -4.38
C VAL A 241 6.90 -19.07 -3.87
N GLU A 242 8.14 -19.30 -4.34
CA GLU A 242 8.93 -20.46 -3.93
C GLU A 242 9.33 -20.41 -2.46
N GLU A 243 9.70 -19.26 -1.90
CA GLU A 243 10.03 -19.13 -0.48
C GLU A 243 8.81 -19.38 0.42
N ILE A 244 7.62 -18.96 -0.01
CA ILE A 244 6.38 -19.29 0.70
C ILE A 244 6.11 -20.80 0.64
N LYS A 245 6.25 -21.42 -0.52
CA LYS A 245 6.09 -22.89 -0.66
C LYS A 245 7.10 -23.66 0.15
N GLU A 246 8.37 -23.23 0.19
CA GLU A 246 9.42 -23.87 0.98
C GLU A 246 9.11 -23.82 2.47
N PHE A 247 8.63 -22.68 2.99
CA PHE A 247 8.19 -22.57 4.37
C PHE A 247 7.14 -23.62 4.75
N TYR A 248 6.15 -23.84 3.89
CA TYR A 248 5.10 -24.83 4.13
C TYR A 248 5.57 -26.27 3.96
N ARG A 249 6.50 -26.55 3.04
CA ARG A 249 7.12 -27.89 2.89
C ARG A 249 7.96 -28.25 4.11
N SER A 250 8.73 -27.31 4.64
CA SER A 250 9.62 -27.54 5.78
C SER A 250 8.86 -27.76 7.09
N ALA A 251 7.69 -27.15 7.23
CA ALA A 251 6.84 -27.30 8.41
C ALA A 251 6.04 -28.62 8.44
N ASN A 252 6.02 -29.38 7.36
CA ASN A 252 5.32 -30.67 7.25
C ASN A 252 6.28 -31.87 7.37
N LYS A 253 7.56 -31.62 7.64
CA LYS A 253 8.58 -32.61 7.98
C LYS A 253 8.80 -32.66 9.49
#